data_92f2c9a3074069a0e75dad56b8ff4965
#
_entry.id   92f2c9a3074069a0e75dad56b8ff4965
#
_cell.length_a   1.000
_cell.length_b   1.000
_cell.length_c   1.000
_cell.angle_alpha   90.00
_cell.angle_beta   90.00
_cell.angle_gamma   90.00
#
_symmetry.space_group_name_H-M   'P 1'
#
loop_
_entity.id
_entity.type
_entity.pdbx_description
1 polymer ?
#
loop_
_entity_poly.entity_id
_entity_poly.type
_entity_poly.pdbx_seq_one_letter_code
_entity_poly.pdbx_strand_id
1 'polypeptide(L)'
;HRQYHDANGVQLSTLISVKTGGCPEDCGYCPQAARYHTGVDNQDMLALDDVVSAAAAAKAKGASRFCMGAAWRGPKQRDMDKMTEMVRAVKALGMETCVTLGMLKPGQAQQLGEAGLDYYNHNLDTAPEFYEEIITTRHYQDRLNTLQEVRNAGINVCCGGIVGMGETRQSRAGLIAQLANLNPYPESVPINHLVQVEGTPLYGTAALDPLEFVRTIAAARITMPKAMVRLSAGRQEMSEAVQALCFLAGANSIF
;
A
#
# COMPACT_ATOMS: atom_id res chain seq x y z
N HIS A 1 -9.95 -18.38 6.69
CA HIS A 1 -8.50 -18.38 6.47
C HIS A 1 -8.02 -19.75 5.96
N ARG A 2 -8.08 -20.80 6.77
CA ARG A 2 -7.56 -22.16 6.45
C ARG A 2 -8.15 -22.79 5.18
N GLN A 3 -9.32 -22.35 4.74
CA GLN A 3 -9.96 -22.88 3.52
C GLN A 3 -9.26 -22.38 2.24
N TYR A 4 -8.64 -21.20 2.26
CA TYR A 4 -8.12 -20.53 1.08
C TYR A 4 -6.60 -20.29 1.15
N HIS A 5 -5.98 -20.43 2.31
CA HIS A 5 -4.57 -20.15 2.54
C HIS A 5 -3.93 -21.22 3.40
N ASP A 6 -2.63 -21.44 3.23
CA ASP A 6 -1.84 -22.19 4.20
C ASP A 6 -1.88 -21.47 5.55
N ALA A 7 -2.34 -22.17 6.59
CA ALA A 7 -2.50 -21.60 7.93
C ALA A 7 -1.16 -21.22 8.58
N ASN A 8 -0.06 -21.81 8.12
CA ASN A 8 1.30 -21.60 8.62
C ASN A 8 2.14 -20.74 7.66
N GLY A 9 1.58 -20.40 6.50
CA GLY A 9 2.26 -19.60 5.48
C GLY A 9 2.09 -18.10 5.71
N VAL A 10 3.18 -17.35 5.73
CA VAL A 10 3.20 -15.88 5.74
C VAL A 10 4.00 -15.37 4.56
N GLN A 11 3.36 -14.58 3.69
CA GLN A 11 4.06 -13.94 2.58
C GLN A 11 4.95 -12.81 3.08
N LEU A 12 6.23 -12.86 2.74
CA LEU A 12 7.17 -11.76 2.99
C LEU A 12 7.26 -10.85 1.77
N SER A 13 7.16 -9.56 2.01
CA SER A 13 7.32 -8.51 1.00
C SER A 13 8.37 -7.50 1.46
N THR A 14 9.04 -6.87 0.51
CA THR A 14 9.96 -5.76 0.78
C THR A 14 9.54 -4.55 -0.05
N LEU A 15 9.67 -3.36 0.51
CA LEU A 15 9.38 -2.10 -0.15
C LEU A 15 10.66 -1.26 -0.29
N ILE A 16 10.86 -0.69 -1.47
CA ILE A 16 11.84 0.37 -1.70
C ILE A 16 11.14 1.65 -2.18
N SER A 17 11.61 2.81 -1.69
CA SER A 17 11.23 4.10 -2.27
C SER A 17 12.12 4.37 -3.47
N VAL A 18 11.59 4.23 -4.70
CA VAL A 18 12.35 4.53 -5.93
C VAL A 18 12.40 6.02 -6.22
N LYS A 19 11.51 6.81 -5.61
CA LYS A 19 11.50 8.27 -5.65
C LYS A 19 10.96 8.79 -4.33
N THR A 20 11.80 9.47 -3.57
CA THR A 20 11.50 9.98 -2.23
C THR A 20 11.25 11.49 -2.26
N GLY A 21 10.28 11.95 -1.48
CA GLY A 21 10.00 13.36 -1.22
C GLY A 21 9.42 14.15 -2.41
N GLY A 22 8.99 15.36 -2.15
CA GLY A 22 8.51 16.30 -3.15
C GLY A 22 7.13 15.97 -3.75
N CYS A 23 6.32 15.12 -3.09
CA CYS A 23 4.96 14.83 -3.54
C CYS A 23 4.07 16.07 -3.42
N PRO A 24 3.30 16.46 -4.47
CA PRO A 24 2.45 17.64 -4.43
C PRO A 24 1.13 17.45 -3.65
N GLU A 25 0.84 16.23 -3.20
CA GLU A 25 -0.36 15.91 -2.42
C GLU A 25 -0.26 16.43 -0.97
N ASP A 26 -1.40 16.43 -0.26
CA ASP A 26 -1.50 16.91 1.12
C ASP A 26 -1.94 15.86 2.13
N CYS A 27 -1.75 14.58 1.81
CA CYS A 27 -2.13 13.48 2.71
C CYS A 27 -1.58 13.73 4.12
N GLY A 28 -2.48 13.93 5.10
CA GLY A 28 -2.14 14.39 6.46
C GLY A 28 -1.21 13.46 7.25
N TYR A 29 -1.06 12.21 6.82
CA TYR A 29 -0.16 11.21 7.41
C TYR A 29 1.21 11.12 6.72
N CYS A 30 1.37 11.74 5.53
CA CYS A 30 2.49 11.38 4.64
C CYS A 30 3.68 12.33 4.79
N PRO A 31 4.85 11.85 5.24
CA PRO A 31 6.03 12.69 5.37
C PRO A 31 6.66 13.09 4.04
N GLN A 32 6.21 12.52 2.92
CA GLN A 32 6.75 12.76 1.58
C GLN A 32 6.13 13.97 0.87
N ALA A 33 5.09 14.58 1.47
CA ALA A 33 4.41 15.73 0.92
C ALA A 33 5.33 16.98 0.94
N ALA A 34 5.46 17.65 -0.20
CA ALA A 34 6.37 18.81 -0.36
C ALA A 34 6.02 19.99 0.55
N ARG A 35 4.78 20.05 1.03
CA ARG A 35 4.29 21.13 1.91
C ARG A 35 4.59 20.94 3.39
N TYR A 36 5.05 19.75 3.80
CA TYR A 36 5.34 19.44 5.20
C TYR A 36 6.84 19.45 5.48
N HIS A 37 7.23 19.93 6.66
CA HIS A 37 8.62 19.99 7.09
C HIS A 37 8.94 18.77 7.96
N THR A 38 9.18 17.65 7.32
CA THR A 38 9.38 16.34 7.99
C THR A 38 10.82 15.85 7.96
N GLY A 39 11.74 16.66 7.41
CA GLY A 39 13.14 16.24 7.22
C GLY A 39 13.35 15.24 6.07
N VAL A 40 12.30 14.91 5.30
CA VAL A 40 12.43 14.04 4.13
C VAL A 40 12.89 14.84 2.93
N ASP A 41 14.09 14.52 2.44
CA ASP A 41 14.67 15.16 1.26
C ASP A 41 13.95 14.75 -0.03
N ASN A 42 13.88 15.70 -0.97
CA ASN A 42 13.41 15.41 -2.32
C ASN A 42 14.56 14.83 -3.15
N GLN A 43 14.54 13.52 -3.33
CA GLN A 43 15.56 12.78 -4.08
C GLN A 43 15.09 12.47 -5.50
N ASP A 44 16.04 12.34 -6.42
CA ASP A 44 15.78 11.84 -7.77
C ASP A 44 15.41 10.35 -7.76
N MET A 45 14.90 9.87 -8.89
CA MET A 45 14.60 8.45 -9.06
C MET A 45 15.88 7.63 -9.00
N LEU A 46 15.83 6.51 -8.25
CA LEU A 46 16.94 5.56 -8.13
C LEU A 46 17.40 5.04 -9.51
N ALA A 47 18.66 4.67 -9.59
CA ALA A 47 19.19 3.95 -10.74
C ALA A 47 18.64 2.51 -10.77
N LEU A 48 18.56 1.93 -11.98
CA LEU A 48 18.07 0.56 -12.17
C LEU A 48 18.89 -0.46 -11.36
N ASP A 49 20.21 -0.33 -11.38
CA ASP A 49 21.11 -1.25 -10.68
C ASP A 49 20.91 -1.27 -9.16
N ASP A 50 20.59 -0.11 -8.56
CA ASP A 50 20.27 -0.02 -7.14
C ASP A 50 18.99 -0.78 -6.81
N VAL A 51 17.96 -0.65 -7.66
CA VAL A 51 16.68 -1.35 -7.50
C VAL A 51 16.87 -2.87 -7.65
N VAL A 52 17.63 -3.30 -8.66
CA VAL A 52 17.93 -4.74 -8.89
C VAL A 52 18.72 -5.32 -7.72
N SER A 53 19.73 -4.60 -7.24
CA SER A 53 20.53 -5.03 -6.10
C SER A 53 19.69 -5.18 -4.83
N ALA A 54 18.82 -4.21 -4.56
CA ALA A 54 17.90 -4.25 -3.42
C ALA A 54 16.88 -5.41 -3.54
N ALA A 55 16.34 -5.65 -4.75
CA ALA A 55 15.44 -6.77 -5.00
C ALA A 55 16.11 -8.13 -4.81
N ALA A 56 17.35 -8.30 -5.31
CA ALA A 56 18.13 -9.51 -5.12
C ALA A 56 18.42 -9.77 -3.64
N ALA A 57 18.80 -8.74 -2.88
CA ALA A 57 19.01 -8.84 -1.43
C ALA A 57 17.72 -9.19 -0.68
N ALA A 58 16.57 -8.62 -1.07
CA ALA A 58 15.27 -8.98 -0.50
C ALA A 58 14.90 -10.43 -0.77
N LYS A 59 15.10 -10.91 -2.01
CA LYS A 59 14.89 -12.31 -2.39
C LYS A 59 15.75 -13.27 -1.55
N ALA A 60 17.02 -12.94 -1.38
CA ALA A 60 17.95 -13.75 -0.57
C ALA A 60 17.51 -13.86 0.91
N LYS A 61 16.75 -12.87 1.42
CA LYS A 61 16.13 -12.87 2.76
C LYS A 61 14.74 -13.55 2.79
N GLY A 62 14.28 -14.13 1.69
CA GLY A 62 13.03 -14.88 1.62
C GLY A 62 11.81 -14.06 1.20
N ALA A 63 11.97 -12.81 0.78
CA ALA A 63 10.85 -12.04 0.24
C ALA A 63 10.40 -12.64 -1.11
N SER A 64 9.11 -12.89 -1.25
CA SER A 64 8.49 -13.35 -2.51
C SER A 64 7.98 -12.20 -3.36
N ARG A 65 7.70 -11.03 -2.75
CA ARG A 65 7.21 -9.83 -3.42
C ARG A 65 8.14 -8.65 -3.16
N PHE A 66 8.41 -7.90 -4.23
CA PHE A 66 9.17 -6.65 -4.15
C PHE A 66 8.30 -5.48 -4.60
N CYS A 67 8.12 -4.51 -3.70
CA CYS A 67 7.30 -3.33 -3.92
C CYS A 67 8.19 -2.11 -4.20
N MET A 68 7.82 -1.31 -5.19
CA MET A 68 8.52 -0.09 -5.59
C MET A 68 7.56 1.10 -5.45
N GLY A 69 7.84 2.00 -4.52
CA GLY A 69 7.03 3.18 -4.24
C GLY A 69 7.67 4.47 -4.76
N ALA A 70 6.87 5.38 -5.31
CA ALA A 70 7.32 6.70 -5.70
C ALA A 70 6.40 7.79 -5.10
N ALA A 71 7.01 8.84 -4.58
CA ALA A 71 6.34 10.00 -3.99
C ALA A 71 5.75 10.90 -5.08
N TRP A 72 4.73 10.44 -5.78
CA TRP A 72 4.06 11.14 -6.87
C TRP A 72 2.54 11.26 -6.65
N ARG A 73 1.96 12.33 -7.20
CA ARG A 73 0.52 12.36 -7.47
C ARG A 73 0.14 11.32 -8.53
N GLY A 74 0.98 11.16 -9.52
CA GLY A 74 0.92 10.19 -10.59
C GLY A 74 2.17 10.29 -11.46
N PRO A 75 2.58 9.22 -12.16
CA PRO A 75 3.78 9.21 -12.97
C PRO A 75 3.61 10.13 -14.19
N LYS A 76 4.67 10.86 -14.54
CA LYS A 76 4.74 11.54 -15.83
C LYS A 76 5.11 10.52 -16.90
N GLN A 77 4.70 10.76 -18.15
CA GLN A 77 5.00 9.82 -19.24
C GLN A 77 6.50 9.53 -19.39
N ARG A 78 7.35 10.54 -19.21
CA ARG A 78 8.82 10.39 -19.25
C ARG A 78 9.39 9.44 -18.18
N ASP A 79 8.65 9.23 -17.09
CA ASP A 79 9.08 8.38 -15.97
C ASP A 79 8.63 6.92 -16.17
N MET A 80 7.67 6.69 -17.08
CA MET A 80 7.08 5.36 -17.33
C MET A 80 8.10 4.38 -17.90
N ASP A 81 8.99 4.81 -18.81
CA ASP A 81 10.00 3.92 -19.41
C ASP A 81 10.92 3.33 -18.34
N LYS A 82 11.41 4.19 -17.43
CA LYS A 82 12.25 3.74 -16.30
C LYS A 82 11.48 2.80 -15.37
N MET A 83 10.21 3.11 -15.07
CA MET A 83 9.40 2.24 -14.20
C MET A 83 9.12 0.89 -14.81
N THR A 84 8.81 0.82 -16.11
CA THR A 84 8.59 -0.45 -16.81
C THR A 84 9.88 -1.27 -16.92
N GLU A 85 11.03 -0.61 -17.06
CA GLU A 85 12.34 -1.27 -17.04
C GLU A 85 12.63 -1.88 -15.65
N MET A 86 12.39 -1.14 -14.57
CA MET A 86 12.51 -1.65 -13.19
C MET A 86 11.57 -2.84 -12.95
N VAL A 87 10.32 -2.77 -13.41
CA VAL A 87 9.36 -3.88 -13.29
C VAL A 87 9.89 -5.13 -13.99
N ARG A 88 10.36 -5.02 -15.25
CA ARG A 88 10.92 -6.15 -16.00
C ARG A 88 12.14 -6.75 -15.32
N ALA A 89 13.04 -5.91 -14.81
CA ALA A 89 14.27 -6.35 -14.15
C ALA A 89 13.97 -7.11 -12.84
N VAL A 90 13.07 -6.61 -12.00
CA VAL A 90 12.66 -7.30 -10.78
C VAL A 90 11.90 -8.59 -11.11
N LYS A 91 11.05 -8.58 -12.12
CA LYS A 91 10.34 -9.78 -12.60
C LYS A 91 11.31 -10.86 -13.08
N ALA A 92 12.39 -10.48 -13.76
CA ALA A 92 13.43 -11.41 -14.22
C ALA A 92 14.17 -12.11 -13.06
N LEU A 93 14.15 -11.54 -11.85
CA LEU A 93 14.63 -12.19 -10.64
C LEU A 93 13.66 -13.28 -10.12
N GLY A 94 12.48 -13.46 -10.74
CA GLY A 94 11.46 -14.43 -10.31
C GLY A 94 10.70 -14.00 -9.07
N MET A 95 10.59 -12.69 -8.81
CA MET A 95 9.78 -12.12 -7.73
C MET A 95 8.43 -11.63 -8.25
N GLU A 96 7.41 -11.63 -7.40
CA GLU A 96 6.21 -10.83 -7.64
C GLU A 96 6.56 -9.35 -7.57
N THR A 97 6.07 -8.57 -8.53
CA THR A 97 6.29 -7.13 -8.60
C THR A 97 5.05 -6.36 -8.13
N CYS A 98 5.27 -5.31 -7.37
CA CYS A 98 4.22 -4.38 -6.96
C CYS A 98 4.74 -2.95 -7.09
N VAL A 99 3.90 -2.02 -7.60
CA VAL A 99 4.26 -0.61 -7.64
C VAL A 99 3.20 0.27 -6.98
N THR A 100 3.66 1.41 -6.42
CA THR A 100 2.82 2.48 -5.85
C THR A 100 3.25 3.79 -6.48
N LEU A 101 2.56 4.25 -7.52
CA LEU A 101 2.97 5.42 -8.32
C LEU A 101 1.95 6.57 -8.27
N GLY A 102 0.94 6.47 -7.41
CA GLY A 102 -0.17 7.43 -7.36
C GLY A 102 -1.26 7.14 -8.40
N MET A 103 -1.92 8.17 -8.91
CA MET A 103 -3.01 8.04 -9.89
C MET A 103 -2.45 7.78 -11.30
N LEU A 104 -3.06 6.84 -12.02
CA LEU A 104 -2.68 6.53 -13.39
C LEU A 104 -3.54 7.29 -14.40
N LYS A 105 -2.91 7.73 -15.48
CA LYS A 105 -3.58 8.22 -16.67
C LYS A 105 -3.94 7.06 -17.60
N PRO A 106 -4.91 7.25 -18.53
CA PRO A 106 -5.24 6.24 -19.53
C PRO A 106 -3.99 5.69 -20.24
N GLY A 107 -3.91 4.37 -20.39
CA GLY A 107 -2.79 3.66 -21.03
C GLY A 107 -1.58 3.39 -20.12
N GLN A 108 -1.40 4.08 -19.01
CA GLN A 108 -0.24 3.83 -18.11
C GLN A 108 -0.36 2.49 -17.39
N ALA A 109 -1.56 2.09 -16.96
CA ALA A 109 -1.78 0.77 -16.39
C ALA A 109 -1.44 -0.34 -17.40
N GLN A 110 -1.85 -0.18 -18.65
CA GLN A 110 -1.54 -1.14 -19.71
C GLN A 110 -0.03 -1.27 -19.93
N GLN A 111 0.71 -0.15 -20.00
CA GLN A 111 2.18 -0.17 -20.13
C GLN A 111 2.85 -0.96 -18.99
N LEU A 112 2.35 -0.81 -17.75
CA LEU A 112 2.84 -1.56 -16.61
C LEU A 112 2.49 -3.06 -16.71
N GLY A 113 1.29 -3.40 -17.14
CA GLY A 113 0.87 -4.78 -17.39
C GLY A 113 1.72 -5.47 -18.46
N GLU A 114 1.99 -4.79 -19.58
CA GLU A 114 2.87 -5.27 -20.66
C GLU A 114 4.33 -5.44 -20.19
N ALA A 115 4.75 -4.69 -19.18
CA ALA A 115 6.05 -4.88 -18.53
C ALA A 115 6.09 -6.09 -17.57
N GLY A 116 4.94 -6.73 -17.30
CA GLY A 116 4.82 -7.90 -16.43
C GLY A 116 4.53 -7.56 -14.97
N LEU A 117 3.95 -6.38 -14.69
CA LEU A 117 3.56 -6.00 -13.34
C LEU A 117 2.47 -6.94 -12.79
N ASP A 118 2.70 -7.50 -11.60
CA ASP A 118 1.74 -8.39 -10.94
C ASP A 118 0.69 -7.61 -10.14
N TYR A 119 1.10 -6.57 -9.40
CA TYR A 119 0.24 -5.81 -8.49
C TYR A 119 0.44 -4.30 -8.62
N TYR A 120 -0.64 -3.56 -8.57
CA TYR A 120 -0.62 -2.12 -8.39
C TYR A 120 -1.19 -1.76 -7.02
N ASN A 121 -0.41 -1.08 -6.19
CA ASN A 121 -0.87 -0.59 -4.89
C ASN A 121 -1.46 0.81 -5.03
N HIS A 122 -2.72 0.94 -4.64
CA HIS A 122 -3.41 2.22 -4.55
C HIS A 122 -4.48 2.15 -3.47
N ASN A 123 -4.11 2.56 -2.26
CA ASN A 123 -4.99 2.47 -1.10
C ASN A 123 -6.18 3.43 -1.19
N LEU A 124 -7.32 3.06 -0.63
CA LEU A 124 -8.42 3.99 -0.36
C LEU A 124 -8.11 4.91 0.82
N ASP A 125 -7.14 4.56 1.63
CA ASP A 125 -6.64 5.19 2.85
C ASP A 125 -7.64 5.14 4.01
N THR A 126 -8.88 5.59 3.82
CA THR A 126 -9.94 5.56 4.83
C THR A 126 -11.33 5.40 4.18
N ALA A 127 -12.40 5.51 4.96
CA ALA A 127 -13.76 5.52 4.44
C ALA A 127 -14.09 6.83 3.71
N PRO A 128 -15.05 6.83 2.76
CA PRO A 128 -15.41 8.01 1.98
C PRO A 128 -15.78 9.22 2.84
N GLU A 129 -16.54 9.01 3.92
CA GLU A 129 -17.02 10.06 4.81
C GLU A 129 -15.93 10.72 5.66
N PHE A 130 -14.76 10.08 5.81
CA PHE A 130 -13.62 10.62 6.56
C PHE A 130 -12.47 11.06 5.64
N TYR A 131 -12.59 10.84 4.33
CA TYR A 131 -11.49 11.03 3.39
C TYR A 131 -11.03 12.48 3.28
N GLU A 132 -11.98 13.43 3.21
CA GLU A 132 -11.68 14.86 3.04
C GLU A 132 -11.04 15.50 4.28
N GLU A 133 -11.18 14.87 5.45
CA GLU A 133 -10.45 15.27 6.67
C GLU A 133 -8.94 14.97 6.57
N ILE A 134 -8.55 14.04 5.69
CA ILE A 134 -7.17 13.54 5.58
C ILE A 134 -6.48 14.04 4.32
N ILE A 135 -7.22 14.20 3.21
CA ILE A 135 -6.67 14.55 1.89
C ILE A 135 -7.64 15.48 1.18
N THR A 136 -7.18 16.65 0.77
CA THR A 136 -7.99 17.63 0.05
C THR A 136 -7.56 17.86 -1.41
N THR A 137 -6.35 17.44 -1.78
CA THR A 137 -5.78 17.67 -3.12
C THR A 137 -6.30 16.74 -4.20
N ARG A 138 -7.06 15.70 -3.84
CA ARG A 138 -7.72 14.75 -4.75
C ARG A 138 -8.99 14.19 -4.12
N HIS A 139 -9.93 13.75 -4.96
CA HIS A 139 -11.18 13.17 -4.50
C HIS A 139 -11.07 11.66 -4.28
N TYR A 140 -11.95 11.11 -3.45
CA TYR A 140 -12.05 9.68 -3.24
C TYR A 140 -12.29 8.90 -4.54
N GLN A 141 -13.11 9.47 -5.43
CA GLN A 141 -13.42 8.89 -6.75
C GLN A 141 -12.18 8.72 -7.63
N ASP A 142 -11.16 9.59 -7.51
CA ASP A 142 -9.91 9.47 -8.28
C ASP A 142 -9.17 8.17 -7.95
N ARG A 143 -9.28 7.71 -6.69
CA ARG A 143 -8.72 6.43 -6.27
C ARG A 143 -9.45 5.26 -6.90
N LEU A 144 -10.79 5.28 -6.87
CA LEU A 144 -11.62 4.24 -7.49
C LEU A 144 -11.38 4.18 -9.00
N ASN A 145 -11.27 5.32 -9.66
CA ASN A 145 -10.97 5.37 -11.09
C ASN A 145 -9.61 4.74 -11.40
N THR A 146 -8.58 5.01 -10.60
CA THR A 146 -7.26 4.40 -10.78
C THR A 146 -7.32 2.88 -10.59
N LEU A 147 -8.04 2.39 -9.58
CA LEU A 147 -8.23 0.95 -9.37
C LEU A 147 -8.95 0.28 -10.56
N GLN A 148 -9.92 0.98 -11.15
CA GLN A 148 -10.61 0.47 -12.35
C GLN A 148 -9.67 0.38 -13.56
N GLU A 149 -8.82 1.39 -13.79
CA GLU A 149 -7.79 1.33 -14.85
C GLU A 149 -6.81 0.17 -14.65
N VAL A 150 -6.39 -0.08 -13.40
CA VAL A 150 -5.55 -1.23 -13.04
C VAL A 150 -6.23 -2.56 -13.38
N ARG A 151 -7.52 -2.70 -13.05
CA ARG A 151 -8.33 -3.88 -13.39
C ARG A 151 -8.47 -4.07 -14.89
N ASN A 152 -8.75 -2.99 -15.63
CA ASN A 152 -8.89 -3.03 -17.07
C ASN A 152 -7.60 -3.49 -17.77
N ALA A 153 -6.44 -3.23 -17.17
CA ALA A 153 -5.14 -3.70 -17.66
C ALA A 153 -4.80 -5.14 -17.23
N GLY A 154 -5.69 -5.85 -16.52
CA GLY A 154 -5.46 -7.22 -16.05
C GLY A 154 -4.45 -7.35 -14.91
N ILE A 155 -4.12 -6.25 -14.23
CA ILE A 155 -3.19 -6.23 -13.09
C ILE A 155 -3.98 -6.48 -11.80
N ASN A 156 -3.41 -7.26 -10.88
CA ASN A 156 -4.01 -7.46 -9.57
C ASN A 156 -3.97 -6.18 -8.72
N VAL A 157 -5.00 -5.99 -7.91
CA VAL A 157 -5.12 -4.83 -7.03
C VAL A 157 -4.55 -5.13 -5.66
N CYS A 158 -3.63 -4.27 -5.21
CA CYS A 158 -3.25 -4.15 -3.81
C CYS A 158 -3.88 -2.87 -3.27
N CYS A 159 -4.89 -2.98 -2.42
CA CYS A 159 -5.64 -1.83 -1.93
C CYS A 159 -6.14 -2.07 -0.51
N GLY A 160 -5.86 -1.12 0.35
CA GLY A 160 -6.24 -1.14 1.76
C GLY A 160 -6.39 0.26 2.32
N GLY A 161 -6.02 0.44 3.58
CA GLY A 161 -6.11 1.73 4.23
C GLY A 161 -5.21 1.87 5.44
N ILE A 162 -5.38 2.99 6.13
CA ILE A 162 -4.66 3.37 7.33
C ILE A 162 -5.68 3.54 8.45
N VAL A 163 -5.40 2.99 9.61
CA VAL A 163 -6.23 3.15 10.81
C VAL A 163 -5.44 3.80 11.93
N GLY A 164 -6.13 4.48 12.83
CA GLY A 164 -5.51 5.29 13.89
C GLY A 164 -5.26 6.74 13.48
N MET A 165 -5.92 7.23 12.44
CA MET A 165 -5.86 8.62 11.99
C MET A 165 -6.87 9.56 12.70
N GLY A 166 -7.53 9.08 13.76
CA GLY A 166 -8.60 9.78 14.47
C GLY A 166 -10.01 9.40 14.00
N GLU A 167 -10.11 8.47 13.06
CA GLU A 167 -11.37 7.96 12.53
C GLU A 167 -12.18 7.17 13.57
N THR A 168 -13.49 7.13 13.40
CA THR A 168 -14.38 6.33 14.25
C THR A 168 -14.34 4.84 13.90
N ARG A 169 -14.86 3.99 14.78
CA ARG A 169 -15.07 2.56 14.47
C ARG A 169 -16.00 2.38 13.27
N GLN A 170 -16.99 3.25 13.12
CA GLN A 170 -17.89 3.22 11.96
C GLN A 170 -17.14 3.52 10.66
N SER A 171 -16.25 4.50 10.65
CA SER A 171 -15.41 4.80 9.47
C SER A 171 -14.45 3.63 9.16
N ARG A 172 -13.87 2.95 10.17
CA ARG A 172 -13.09 1.73 9.92
C ARG A 172 -13.92 0.62 9.28
N ALA A 173 -15.15 0.42 9.77
CA ALA A 173 -16.09 -0.53 9.15
C ALA A 173 -16.46 -0.10 7.73
N GLY A 174 -16.66 1.19 7.48
CA GLY A 174 -16.89 1.79 6.16
C GLY A 174 -15.75 1.51 5.19
N LEU A 175 -14.50 1.68 5.60
CA LEU A 175 -13.32 1.32 4.79
C LEU A 175 -13.35 -0.15 4.38
N ILE A 176 -13.57 -1.06 5.33
CA ILE A 176 -13.63 -2.51 5.04
C ILE A 176 -14.80 -2.84 4.11
N ALA A 177 -15.96 -2.21 4.31
CA ALA A 177 -17.11 -2.38 3.44
C ALA A 177 -16.83 -1.90 2.01
N GLN A 178 -16.16 -0.76 1.84
CA GLN A 178 -15.75 -0.26 0.51
C GLN A 178 -14.82 -1.25 -0.19
N LEU A 179 -13.80 -1.75 0.50
CA LEU A 179 -12.86 -2.72 -0.07
C LEU A 179 -13.56 -4.03 -0.46
N ALA A 180 -14.43 -4.56 0.41
CA ALA A 180 -15.14 -5.82 0.18
C ALA A 180 -16.19 -5.73 -0.95
N ASN A 181 -16.73 -4.53 -1.21
CA ASN A 181 -17.71 -4.27 -2.27
C ASN A 181 -17.08 -3.95 -3.64
N LEU A 182 -15.77 -3.79 -3.72
CA LEU A 182 -15.10 -3.77 -5.03
C LEU A 182 -15.32 -5.12 -5.73
N ASN A 183 -15.56 -5.11 -7.04
CA ASN A 183 -15.86 -6.33 -7.81
C ASN A 183 -14.83 -6.55 -8.93
N PRO A 184 -13.91 -7.50 -8.79
CA PRO A 184 -13.62 -8.28 -7.57
C PRO A 184 -13.01 -7.42 -6.46
N TYR A 185 -13.12 -7.87 -5.19
CA TYR A 185 -12.37 -7.22 -4.10
C TYR A 185 -10.85 -7.39 -4.30
N PRO A 186 -10.00 -6.57 -3.63
CA PRO A 186 -8.56 -6.62 -3.86
C PRO A 186 -7.93 -7.98 -3.53
N GLU A 187 -6.98 -8.42 -4.33
CA GLU A 187 -6.20 -9.63 -4.09
C GLU A 187 -5.24 -9.47 -2.90
N SER A 188 -4.85 -8.23 -2.60
CA SER A 188 -3.99 -7.91 -1.46
C SER A 188 -4.54 -6.69 -0.72
N VAL A 189 -4.70 -6.81 0.60
CA VAL A 189 -5.33 -5.79 1.44
C VAL A 189 -4.37 -5.41 2.57
N PRO A 190 -3.52 -4.38 2.36
CA PRO A 190 -2.68 -3.86 3.42
C PRO A 190 -3.51 -3.06 4.43
N ILE A 191 -3.45 -3.44 5.69
CA ILE A 191 -3.94 -2.65 6.81
C ILE A 191 -2.74 -2.03 7.49
N ASN A 192 -2.66 -0.70 7.40
CA ASN A 192 -1.60 0.08 8.00
C ASN A 192 -2.07 0.65 9.33
N HIS A 193 -1.20 0.69 10.31
CA HIS A 193 -1.36 1.53 11.49
C HIS A 193 -0.68 2.87 11.23
N LEU A 194 -1.27 3.98 11.65
CA LEU A 194 -0.67 5.30 11.49
C LEU A 194 0.72 5.32 12.14
N VAL A 195 1.73 5.59 11.34
CA VAL A 195 3.07 5.95 11.83
C VAL A 195 3.11 7.47 11.95
N GLN A 196 3.25 7.96 13.17
CA GLN A 196 3.26 9.39 13.42
C GLN A 196 4.64 9.98 13.10
N VAL A 197 4.68 10.92 12.17
CA VAL A 197 5.91 11.61 11.79
C VAL A 197 5.80 13.08 12.13
N GLU A 198 6.77 13.60 12.89
CA GLU A 198 6.83 15.01 13.25
C GLU A 198 6.84 15.89 11.98
N GLY A 199 6.10 16.99 12.04
CA GLY A 199 5.89 17.89 10.89
C GLY A 199 4.73 17.51 9.98
N THR A 200 4.07 16.35 10.19
CA THR A 200 2.82 16.02 9.49
C THR A 200 1.58 16.46 10.30
N PRO A 201 0.45 16.77 9.64
CA PRO A 201 -0.80 17.17 10.34
C PRO A 201 -1.32 16.16 11.37
N LEU A 202 -1.09 14.85 11.15
CA LEU A 202 -1.56 13.81 12.06
C LEU A 202 -0.56 13.46 13.17
N TYR A 203 0.55 14.18 13.27
CA TYR A 203 1.45 14.04 14.42
C TYR A 203 0.74 14.43 15.73
N GLY A 204 0.85 13.61 16.76
CA GLY A 204 0.15 13.82 18.03
C GLY A 204 -1.29 13.29 18.07
N THR A 205 -1.77 12.64 17.02
CA THR A 205 -3.08 11.95 17.03
C THR A 205 -3.11 10.90 18.14
N ALA A 206 -4.25 10.79 18.84
CA ALA A 206 -4.42 9.79 19.89
C ALA A 206 -4.20 8.36 19.38
N ALA A 207 -3.45 7.56 20.12
CA ALA A 207 -3.15 6.19 19.75
C ALA A 207 -4.44 5.35 19.65
N LEU A 208 -4.53 4.53 18.62
CA LEU A 208 -5.60 3.55 18.47
C LEU A 208 -5.41 2.40 19.47
N ASP A 209 -6.51 1.96 20.11
CA ASP A 209 -6.50 0.73 20.90
C ASP A 209 -6.00 -0.44 20.04
N PRO A 210 -4.96 -1.17 20.45
CA PRO A 210 -4.41 -2.28 19.68
C PRO A 210 -5.44 -3.35 19.31
N LEU A 211 -6.44 -3.61 20.14
CA LEU A 211 -7.50 -4.57 19.84
C LEU A 211 -8.45 -4.08 18.75
N GLU A 212 -8.60 -2.77 18.56
CA GLU A 212 -9.33 -2.21 17.41
C GLU A 212 -8.59 -2.48 16.10
N PHE A 213 -7.25 -2.43 16.12
CA PHE A 213 -6.46 -2.83 14.96
C PHE A 213 -6.65 -4.33 14.64
N VAL A 214 -6.54 -5.20 15.65
CA VAL A 214 -6.77 -6.65 15.49
C VAL A 214 -8.18 -6.94 14.94
N ARG A 215 -9.20 -6.23 15.44
CA ARG A 215 -10.58 -6.34 14.92
C ARG A 215 -10.69 -5.94 13.46
N THR A 216 -9.96 -4.91 13.03
CA THR A 216 -9.93 -4.49 11.63
C THR A 216 -9.33 -5.57 10.73
N ILE A 217 -8.24 -6.23 11.16
CA ILE A 217 -7.65 -7.39 10.47
C ILE A 217 -8.68 -8.53 10.37
N ALA A 218 -9.36 -8.86 11.48
CA ALA A 218 -10.38 -9.92 11.49
C ALA A 218 -11.53 -9.60 10.52
N ALA A 219 -12.04 -8.37 10.54
CA ALA A 219 -13.11 -7.94 9.64
C ALA A 219 -12.66 -8.03 8.16
N ALA A 220 -11.45 -7.57 7.85
CA ALA A 220 -10.89 -7.68 6.50
C ALA A 220 -10.79 -9.15 6.04
N ARG A 221 -10.33 -10.07 6.90
CA ARG A 221 -10.25 -11.49 6.59
C ARG A 221 -11.61 -12.14 6.37
N ILE A 222 -12.62 -11.79 7.19
CA ILE A 222 -13.97 -12.37 7.08
C ILE A 222 -14.65 -11.93 5.79
N THR A 223 -14.54 -10.65 5.46
CA THR A 223 -15.22 -10.07 4.30
C THR A 223 -14.50 -10.33 2.98
N MET A 224 -13.18 -10.53 3.01
CA MET A 224 -12.34 -10.78 1.84
C MET A 224 -11.51 -12.07 2.05
N PRO A 225 -12.16 -13.25 2.06
CA PRO A 225 -11.53 -14.49 2.53
C PRO A 225 -10.36 -14.98 1.67
N LYS A 226 -10.32 -14.65 0.38
CA LYS A 226 -9.24 -15.04 -0.55
C LYS A 226 -8.10 -14.02 -0.63
N ALA A 227 -8.27 -12.80 -0.10
CA ALA A 227 -7.26 -11.77 -0.17
C ALA A 227 -6.03 -12.11 0.69
N MET A 228 -4.86 -11.61 0.27
CA MET A 228 -3.70 -11.53 1.16
C MET A 228 -3.90 -10.34 2.09
N VAL A 229 -4.30 -10.59 3.35
CA VAL A 229 -4.45 -9.53 4.36
C VAL A 229 -3.08 -9.25 4.95
N ARG A 230 -2.60 -8.02 4.72
CA ARG A 230 -1.23 -7.65 5.05
C ARG A 230 -1.17 -6.78 6.30
N LEU A 231 -0.36 -7.22 7.25
CA LEU A 231 0.12 -6.41 8.36
C LEU A 231 1.28 -5.55 7.84
N SER A 232 1.06 -4.25 7.68
CA SER A 232 1.91 -3.36 6.90
C SER A 232 2.56 -2.27 7.76
N ALA A 233 2.54 -1.00 7.35
CA ALA A 233 3.17 0.10 8.09
C ALA A 233 2.65 0.19 9.54
N GLY A 234 3.52 0.63 10.46
CA GLY A 234 3.24 0.68 11.90
C GLY A 234 3.36 -0.65 12.64
N ARG A 235 3.61 -1.76 11.93
CA ARG A 235 3.78 -3.08 12.54
C ARG A 235 4.92 -3.10 13.59
N GLN A 236 6.03 -2.45 13.29
CA GLN A 236 7.21 -2.44 14.17
C GLN A 236 6.99 -1.69 15.49
N GLU A 237 5.97 -0.84 15.55
CA GLU A 237 5.58 -0.11 16.76
C GLU A 237 4.62 -0.93 17.64
N MET A 238 4.11 -2.05 17.13
CA MET A 238 3.22 -2.94 17.87
C MET A 238 4.04 -3.94 18.70
N SER A 239 3.52 -4.30 19.88
CA SER A 239 4.08 -5.40 20.65
C SER A 239 3.98 -6.73 19.89
N GLU A 240 4.87 -7.67 20.19
CA GLU A 240 4.84 -9.02 19.59
C GLU A 240 3.50 -9.72 19.83
N ALA A 241 2.91 -9.52 21.01
CA ALA A 241 1.60 -10.08 21.34
C ALA A 241 0.48 -9.57 20.41
N VAL A 242 0.48 -8.26 20.11
CA VAL A 242 -0.50 -7.67 19.17
C VAL A 242 -0.25 -8.18 17.74
N GLN A 243 1.00 -8.28 17.31
CA GLN A 243 1.31 -8.85 16.01
C GLN A 243 0.86 -10.31 15.91
N ALA A 244 1.09 -11.13 16.94
CA ALA A 244 0.61 -12.51 16.99
C ALA A 244 -0.93 -12.59 16.91
N LEU A 245 -1.64 -11.73 17.63
CA LEU A 245 -3.10 -11.63 17.54
C LEU A 245 -3.57 -11.26 16.13
N CYS A 246 -2.85 -10.39 15.41
CA CYS A 246 -3.18 -10.06 14.02
C CYS A 246 -3.06 -11.28 13.09
N PHE A 247 -2.04 -12.14 13.26
CA PHE A 247 -1.93 -13.39 12.51
C PHE A 247 -3.04 -14.38 12.87
N LEU A 248 -3.38 -14.52 14.15
CA LEU A 248 -4.51 -15.33 14.59
C LEU A 248 -5.84 -14.79 14.03
N ALA A 249 -5.99 -13.48 13.92
CA ALA A 249 -7.16 -12.82 13.33
C ALA A 249 -7.23 -12.96 11.80
N GLY A 250 -6.15 -13.43 11.15
CA GLY A 250 -6.16 -13.78 9.73
C GLY A 250 -5.22 -12.98 8.83
N ALA A 251 -4.29 -12.19 9.37
CA ALA A 251 -3.19 -11.66 8.57
C ALA A 251 -2.33 -12.83 8.05
N ASN A 252 -1.84 -12.73 6.81
CA ASN A 252 -1.01 -13.76 6.18
C ASN A 252 0.05 -13.17 5.24
N SER A 253 0.30 -11.87 5.34
CA SER A 253 1.36 -11.18 4.60
C SER A 253 1.94 -10.06 5.45
N ILE A 254 3.23 -9.78 5.30
CA ILE A 254 3.94 -8.69 6.00
C ILE A 254 4.93 -7.97 5.07
N PHE A 255 5.33 -6.76 5.48
CA PHE A 255 6.54 -6.09 5.06
C PHE A 255 7.66 -6.31 6.06
#